data_536d8cb0ea7f93d55304c47f5230ecec
#
_entry.id   536d8cb0ea7f93d55304c47f5230ecec
#
_cell.length_a   1.000
_cell.length_b   1.000
_cell.length_c   1.000
_cell.angle_alpha   90.00
_cell.angle_beta   90.00
_cell.angle_gamma   90.00
#
_symmetry.space_group_name_H-M   'P 1'
#
loop_
_entity.id
_entity.type
_entity.pdbx_description
1 polymer ?
#
loop_
_entity_poly.entity_id
_entity_poly.type
_entity_poly.pdbx_seq_one_letter_code
_entity_poly.pdbx_strand_id
1 'polypeptide(L)'
;MITSYKSILGINKIVDIDAKKHPDTSNKIFVGVKNNTYNELCNSAGQDHLGQILLALLSLKKAHDAIIATKQEWYGGLLLIDELDASLHPAAQIKLMDLLLTESRTLDLHIVFTTHSLSILNHFYNNKSYLKSNDSEVIYLTT
;
A
#
# COMPACT_ATOMS: atom_id res chain seq x y z
N MET A 1 -2.83 4.43 9.36
CA MET A 1 -1.53 3.89 8.89
C MET A 1 -0.95 2.81 9.80
N ILE A 2 -0.64 3.08 11.08
CA ILE A 2 -0.10 2.07 12.02
C ILE A 2 -0.99 0.82 12.11
N THR A 3 -2.30 1.00 12.20
CA THR A 3 -3.26 -0.11 12.27
C THR A 3 -3.24 -0.98 11.02
N SER A 4 -3.22 -0.37 9.84
CA SER A 4 -3.14 -1.09 8.56
C SER A 4 -1.82 -1.84 8.41
N TYR A 5 -0.72 -1.21 8.79
CA TYR A 5 0.60 -1.81 8.78
C TYR A 5 0.69 -3.04 9.71
N LYS A 6 0.20 -2.91 10.94
CA LYS A 6 0.11 -4.02 11.90
C LYS A 6 -0.75 -5.17 11.39
N SER A 7 -1.90 -4.85 10.80
CA SER A 7 -2.82 -5.85 10.26
C SER A 7 -2.21 -6.64 9.10
N ILE A 8 -1.54 -5.96 8.19
CA ILE A 8 -0.95 -6.59 6.99
C ILE A 8 0.21 -7.51 7.38
N LEU A 9 1.14 -7.02 8.18
CA LEU A 9 2.33 -7.80 8.56
C LEU A 9 2.10 -8.79 9.73
N GLY A 10 0.97 -8.67 10.43
CA GLY A 10 0.71 -9.48 11.63
C GLY A 10 1.61 -9.14 12.84
N ILE A 11 2.17 -7.93 12.88
CA ILE A 11 3.11 -7.50 13.91
C ILE A 11 2.38 -6.63 14.94
N ASN A 12 2.22 -7.14 16.16
CA ASN A 12 1.50 -6.43 17.23
C ASN A 12 2.35 -5.43 18.03
N LYS A 13 3.68 -5.51 17.96
CA LYS A 13 4.62 -4.76 18.82
C LYS A 13 5.21 -3.50 18.15
N ILE A 14 4.51 -2.87 17.22
CA ILE A 14 4.95 -1.62 16.61
C ILE A 14 4.55 -0.47 17.53
N VAL A 15 5.53 0.36 17.93
CA VAL A 15 5.30 1.53 18.77
C VAL A 15 5.05 2.77 17.92
N ASP A 16 5.82 2.93 16.85
CA ASP A 16 5.72 4.10 15.97
C ASP A 16 6.14 3.77 14.52
N ILE A 17 5.70 4.61 13.58
CA ILE A 17 6.13 4.58 12.18
C ILE A 17 6.63 5.97 11.84
N ASP A 18 7.89 6.08 11.54
CA ASP A 18 8.55 7.35 11.19
C ASP A 18 9.05 7.32 9.74
N ALA A 19 8.92 8.43 9.05
CA ALA A 19 9.42 8.62 7.70
C ALA A 19 10.71 9.43 7.76
N LYS A 20 11.86 8.77 7.54
CA LYS A 20 13.18 9.41 7.57
C LYS A 20 13.85 9.35 6.20
N LYS A 21 14.63 10.40 5.92
CA LYS A 21 15.53 10.38 4.76
C LYS A 21 16.69 9.41 5.00
N HIS A 22 17.05 8.65 3.99
CA HIS A 22 18.23 7.78 4.07
C HIS A 22 19.51 8.62 4.23
N PRO A 23 20.43 8.24 5.16
CA PRO A 23 21.66 9.01 5.39
C PRO A 23 22.52 9.15 4.13
N ASP A 24 22.56 8.13 3.27
CA ASP A 24 23.45 8.04 2.11
C ASP A 24 22.80 8.42 0.76
N THR A 25 21.49 8.66 0.74
CA THR A 25 20.77 9.02 -0.49
C THR A 25 19.77 10.12 -0.21
N SER A 26 20.02 11.32 -0.75
CA SER A 26 19.21 12.52 -0.52
C SER A 26 17.73 12.42 -0.94
N ASN A 27 17.35 11.41 -1.72
CA ASN A 27 16.02 11.28 -2.33
C ASN A 27 15.21 10.06 -1.87
N LYS A 28 15.75 9.15 -1.05
CA LYS A 28 14.98 8.02 -0.52
C LYS A 28 14.42 8.33 0.85
N ILE A 29 13.10 8.21 0.96
CA ILE A 29 12.39 8.27 2.24
C ILE A 29 12.19 6.83 2.71
N PHE A 30 12.74 6.49 3.87
CA PHE A 30 12.43 5.25 4.57
C PHE A 30 11.18 5.42 5.42
N VAL A 31 10.29 4.45 5.36
CA VAL A 31 9.21 4.34 6.32
C VAL A 31 9.64 3.29 7.35
N GLY A 32 10.29 3.74 8.38
CA GLY A 32 10.81 2.89 9.44
C GLY A 32 9.78 2.55 10.49
N VAL A 33 9.73 1.29 10.87
CA VAL A 33 8.97 0.80 12.03
C VAL A 33 9.89 0.73 13.22
N LYS A 34 9.50 1.41 14.29
CA LYS A 34 10.22 1.39 15.57
C LYS A 34 9.51 0.48 16.55
N ASN A 35 10.25 -0.40 17.21
CA ASN A 35 9.79 -1.12 18.38
C ASN A 35 10.84 -1.03 19.50
N ASN A 36 10.55 -1.63 20.66
CA ASN A 36 11.45 -1.57 21.83
C ASN A 36 12.72 -2.39 21.65
N THR A 37 12.87 -3.16 20.56
CA THR A 37 13.96 -4.11 20.36
C THR A 37 14.87 -3.75 19.19
N TYR A 38 14.40 -3.00 18.21
CA TYR A 38 15.21 -2.60 17.04
C TYR A 38 14.79 -1.23 16.49
N ASN A 39 15.72 -0.60 15.82
CA ASN A 39 15.59 0.72 15.23
C ASN A 39 15.01 0.64 13.82
N GLU A 40 14.47 1.74 13.32
CA GLU A 40 13.91 1.88 11.96
C GLU A 40 14.86 1.47 10.82
N LEU A 41 16.17 1.51 11.05
CA LEU A 41 17.20 1.09 10.05
C LEU A 41 17.32 -0.44 9.90
N CYS A 42 16.68 -1.21 10.78
CA CYS A 42 16.71 -2.68 10.77
C CYS A 42 15.48 -3.30 10.09
N ASN A 43 14.70 -2.53 9.37
CA ASN A 43 13.54 -3.04 8.66
C ASN A 43 13.92 -3.99 7.51
N SER A 44 13.09 -5.02 7.31
CA SER A 44 13.20 -5.84 6.11
C SER A 44 12.77 -5.05 4.87
N ALA A 45 13.29 -5.45 3.69
CA ALA A 45 12.89 -4.83 2.41
C ALA A 45 11.35 -4.81 2.21
N GLY A 46 10.65 -5.88 2.63
CA GLY A 46 9.19 -5.94 2.55
C GLY A 46 8.50 -4.96 3.50
N GLN A 47 9.09 -4.70 4.67
CA GLN A 47 8.56 -3.69 5.60
C GLN A 47 8.70 -2.28 5.04
N ASP A 48 9.83 -1.97 4.42
CA ASP A 48 10.08 -0.68 3.78
C ASP A 48 9.16 -0.48 2.57
N HIS A 49 9.06 -1.48 1.69
CA HIS A 49 8.17 -1.44 0.53
C HIS A 49 6.71 -1.20 0.92
N LEU A 50 6.19 -1.99 1.87
CA LEU A 50 4.84 -1.78 2.41
C LEU A 50 4.67 -0.38 3.00
N GLY A 51 5.68 0.09 3.74
CA GLY A 51 5.68 1.41 4.34
C GLY A 51 5.55 2.53 3.31
N GLN A 52 6.25 2.43 2.18
CA GLN A 52 6.17 3.40 1.08
C GLN A 52 4.78 3.43 0.43
N ILE A 53 4.16 2.26 0.19
CA ILE A 53 2.79 2.17 -0.34
C ILE A 53 1.80 2.83 0.62
N LEU A 54 1.89 2.51 1.92
CA LEU A 54 0.99 3.09 2.92
C LEU A 54 1.20 4.60 3.10
N LEU A 55 2.43 5.10 2.96
CA LEU A 55 2.72 6.53 2.98
C LEU A 55 2.11 7.25 1.78
N ALA A 56 2.19 6.65 0.58
CA ALA A 56 1.56 7.18 -0.62
C ALA A 56 0.03 7.26 -0.46
N LEU A 57 -0.60 6.19 0.01
CA LEU A 57 -2.04 6.18 0.31
C LEU A 57 -2.43 7.24 1.34
N LEU A 58 -1.66 7.39 2.41
CA LEU A 58 -1.92 8.42 3.42
C LEU A 58 -1.80 9.83 2.84
N SER A 59 -0.86 10.04 1.92
CA SER A 59 -0.68 11.34 1.26
C SER A 59 -1.88 11.66 0.36
N LEU A 60 -2.37 10.69 -0.41
CA LEU A 60 -3.58 10.83 -1.23
C LEU A 60 -4.81 11.09 -0.35
N LYS A 61 -4.95 10.38 0.76
CA LYS A 61 -6.05 10.61 1.72
C LYS A 61 -6.03 12.02 2.30
N LYS A 62 -4.85 12.50 2.70
CA LYS A 62 -4.71 13.88 3.20
C LYS A 62 -5.04 14.91 2.13
N ALA A 63 -4.65 14.67 0.87
CA ALA A 63 -4.99 15.56 -0.24
C ALA A 63 -6.51 15.57 -0.48
N HIS A 64 -7.16 14.40 -0.53
CA HIS A 64 -8.60 14.26 -0.60
C HIS A 64 -9.30 15.05 0.52
N ASP A 65 -8.95 14.80 1.78
CA ASP A 65 -9.58 15.43 2.93
C ASP A 65 -9.40 16.97 2.90
N ALA A 66 -8.22 17.46 2.48
CA ALA A 66 -7.95 18.89 2.34
C ALA A 66 -8.81 19.55 1.25
N ILE A 67 -8.98 18.89 0.09
CA ILE A 67 -9.80 19.39 -1.02
C ILE A 67 -11.27 19.44 -0.61
N ILE A 68 -11.79 18.35 -0.02
CA ILE A 68 -13.18 18.31 0.47
C ILE A 68 -13.44 19.37 1.54
N ALA A 69 -12.47 19.61 2.44
CA ALA A 69 -12.60 20.64 3.49
C ALA A 69 -12.73 22.06 2.89
N THR A 70 -12.19 22.32 1.70
CA THR A 70 -12.35 23.60 0.98
C THR A 70 -13.63 23.68 0.14
N LYS A 71 -14.50 22.66 0.20
CA LYS A 71 -15.72 22.53 -0.62
C LYS A 71 -15.43 22.49 -2.13
N GLN A 72 -14.23 22.04 -2.50
CA GLN A 72 -13.86 21.79 -3.89
C GLN A 72 -14.19 20.33 -4.27
N GLU A 73 -14.39 20.11 -5.56
CA GLU A 73 -14.62 18.75 -6.08
C GLU A 73 -13.32 17.96 -6.09
N TRP A 74 -13.41 16.71 -5.66
CA TRP A 74 -12.34 15.72 -5.80
C TRP A 74 -12.57 14.93 -7.10
N TYR A 75 -11.60 14.94 -7.99
CA TYR A 75 -11.67 14.26 -9.30
C TYR A 75 -10.97 12.90 -9.29
N GLY A 76 -10.73 12.33 -8.12
CA GLY A 76 -9.99 11.08 -7.97
C GLY A 76 -8.49 11.27 -7.88
N GLY A 77 -7.78 10.16 -7.72
CA GLY A 77 -6.33 10.12 -7.66
C GLY A 77 -5.77 8.91 -8.42
N LEU A 78 -4.49 8.97 -8.79
CA LEU A 78 -3.77 7.86 -9.44
C LEU A 78 -2.63 7.38 -8.54
N LEU A 79 -2.61 6.07 -8.27
CA LEU A 79 -1.53 5.39 -7.58
C LEU A 79 -0.91 4.32 -8.47
N LEU A 80 0.37 4.45 -8.76
CA LEU A 80 1.13 3.47 -9.53
C LEU A 80 2.08 2.73 -8.59
N ILE A 81 2.05 1.39 -8.63
CA ILE A 81 2.87 0.53 -7.78
C ILE A 81 3.58 -0.47 -8.68
N ASP A 82 4.89 -0.45 -8.68
CA ASP A 82 5.68 -1.48 -9.36
C ASP A 82 6.00 -2.61 -8.39
N GLU A 83 5.82 -3.85 -8.87
CA GLU A 83 6.07 -5.07 -8.10
C GLU A 83 5.38 -5.09 -6.72
N LEU A 84 4.04 -5.00 -6.68
CA LEU A 84 3.23 -4.99 -5.45
C LEU A 84 3.60 -6.10 -4.45
N ASP A 85 4.02 -7.24 -4.96
CA ASP A 85 4.39 -8.44 -4.20
C ASP A 85 5.83 -8.46 -3.69
N ALA A 86 6.67 -7.49 -4.09
CA ALA A 86 8.09 -7.48 -3.78
C ALA A 86 8.36 -7.64 -2.28
N SER A 87 9.13 -8.67 -1.93
CA SER A 87 9.59 -8.97 -0.56
C SER A 87 8.46 -9.16 0.48
N LEU A 88 7.20 -9.33 0.06
CA LEU A 88 6.07 -9.56 0.94
C LEU A 88 5.67 -11.04 0.97
N HIS A 89 5.36 -11.56 2.17
CA HIS A 89 4.78 -12.89 2.32
C HIS A 89 3.38 -12.94 1.67
N PRO A 90 2.95 -14.06 1.03
CA PRO A 90 1.66 -14.15 0.33
C PRO A 90 0.46 -13.69 1.15
N ALA A 91 0.41 -14.00 2.44
CA ALA A 91 -0.67 -13.53 3.31
C ALA A 91 -0.70 -12.00 3.48
N ALA A 92 0.46 -11.34 3.45
CA ALA A 92 0.57 -9.89 3.50
C ALA A 92 0.15 -9.25 2.16
N GLN A 93 0.53 -9.87 1.04
CA GLN A 93 0.12 -9.45 -0.31
C GLN A 93 -1.40 -9.41 -0.45
N ILE A 94 -2.11 -10.47 0.01
CA ILE A 94 -3.56 -10.54 -0.03
C ILE A 94 -4.19 -9.41 0.80
N LYS A 95 -3.73 -9.21 2.02
CA LYS A 95 -4.25 -8.14 2.89
C LYS A 95 -3.98 -6.74 2.33
N LEU A 96 -2.82 -6.54 1.69
CA LEU A 96 -2.49 -5.30 1.02
C LEU A 96 -3.45 -5.06 -0.15
N MET A 97 -3.71 -6.07 -0.96
CA MET A 97 -4.65 -6.00 -2.08
C MET A 97 -6.07 -5.64 -1.61
N ASP A 98 -6.57 -6.26 -0.54
CA ASP A 98 -7.88 -5.96 0.04
C ASP A 98 -7.94 -4.51 0.56
N LEU A 99 -6.85 -4.02 1.18
CA LEU A 99 -6.74 -2.63 1.59
C LEU A 99 -6.78 -1.68 0.39
N LEU A 100 -6.00 -1.94 -0.66
CA LEU A 100 -5.97 -1.12 -1.88
C LEU A 100 -7.35 -1.03 -2.53
N LEU A 101 -8.08 -2.14 -2.62
CA LEU A 101 -9.46 -2.15 -3.14
C LEU A 101 -10.40 -1.29 -2.28
N THR A 102 -10.27 -1.37 -0.97
CA THR A 102 -11.11 -0.58 -0.05
C THR A 102 -10.82 0.91 -0.19
N GLU A 103 -9.54 1.28 -0.20
CA GLU A 103 -9.12 2.69 -0.31
C GLU A 103 -9.41 3.26 -1.71
N SER A 104 -9.30 2.46 -2.79
CA SER A 104 -9.66 2.90 -4.14
C SER A 104 -11.12 3.36 -4.23
N ARG A 105 -12.02 2.59 -3.64
CA ARG A 105 -13.46 2.92 -3.60
C ARG A 105 -13.78 4.08 -2.67
N THR A 106 -13.07 4.17 -1.53
CA THR A 106 -13.33 5.20 -0.52
C THR A 106 -12.86 6.58 -0.96
N LEU A 107 -11.75 6.63 -1.68
CA LEU A 107 -11.07 7.86 -2.08
C LEU A 107 -11.17 8.13 -3.58
N ASP A 108 -11.95 7.33 -4.32
CA ASP A 108 -12.05 7.40 -5.78
C ASP A 108 -10.65 7.40 -6.45
N LEU A 109 -9.86 6.36 -6.15
CA LEU A 109 -8.50 6.22 -6.67
C LEU A 109 -8.44 5.21 -7.81
N HIS A 110 -7.76 5.57 -8.89
CA HIS A 110 -7.28 4.61 -9.87
C HIS A 110 -5.96 4.04 -9.37
N ILE A 111 -5.92 2.72 -9.11
CA ILE A 111 -4.71 2.03 -8.65
C ILE A 111 -4.27 1.06 -9.75
N VAL A 112 -3.05 1.26 -10.24
CA VAL A 112 -2.41 0.38 -11.23
C VAL A 112 -1.16 -0.21 -10.60
N PHE A 113 -1.02 -1.51 -10.65
CA PHE A 113 0.16 -2.18 -10.13
C PHE A 113 0.62 -3.34 -11.01
N THR A 114 1.91 -3.62 -10.99
CA THR A 114 2.49 -4.84 -11.55
C THR A 114 2.66 -5.90 -10.47
N THR A 115 2.56 -7.16 -10.84
CA THR A 115 2.80 -8.29 -9.92
C THR A 115 3.17 -9.56 -10.67
N HIS A 116 4.01 -10.39 -10.06
CA HIS A 116 4.31 -11.76 -10.48
C HIS A 116 3.68 -12.81 -9.53
N SER A 117 2.88 -12.37 -8.55
CA SER A 117 2.35 -13.23 -7.51
C SER A 117 1.11 -14.01 -7.96
N LEU A 118 1.25 -15.33 -8.03
CA LEU A 118 0.11 -16.23 -8.22
C LEU A 118 -0.90 -16.14 -7.07
N SER A 119 -0.46 -15.79 -5.87
CA SER A 119 -1.35 -15.61 -4.71
C SER A 119 -2.31 -14.43 -4.91
N ILE A 120 -1.81 -13.31 -5.44
CA ILE A 120 -2.62 -12.14 -5.79
C ILE A 120 -3.60 -12.49 -6.90
N LEU A 121 -3.15 -13.13 -7.97
CA LEU A 121 -4.00 -13.52 -9.10
C LEU A 121 -5.11 -14.49 -8.66
N ASN A 122 -4.78 -15.52 -7.89
CA ASN A 122 -5.76 -16.45 -7.35
C ASN A 122 -6.78 -15.76 -6.44
N HIS A 123 -6.32 -14.86 -5.58
CA HIS A 123 -7.21 -14.09 -4.70
C HIS A 123 -8.16 -13.19 -5.51
N PHE A 124 -7.65 -12.52 -6.53
CA PHE A 124 -8.44 -11.70 -7.45
C PHE A 124 -9.57 -12.50 -8.09
N TYR A 125 -9.26 -13.64 -8.73
CA TYR A 125 -10.26 -14.44 -9.45
C TYR A 125 -11.24 -15.17 -8.53
N ASN A 126 -10.84 -15.53 -7.32
CA ASN A 126 -11.70 -16.25 -6.37
C ASN A 126 -12.56 -15.31 -5.51
N ASN A 127 -12.25 -14.03 -5.46
CA ASN A 127 -12.98 -13.07 -4.64
C ASN A 127 -13.99 -12.27 -5.47
N LYS A 128 -15.28 -12.58 -5.27
CA LYS A 128 -16.38 -11.91 -5.98
C LYS A 128 -16.42 -10.39 -5.79
N SER A 129 -15.78 -9.85 -4.75
CA SER A 129 -15.71 -8.41 -4.51
C SER A 129 -14.92 -7.66 -5.58
N TYR A 130 -13.95 -8.31 -6.24
CA TYR A 130 -13.18 -7.73 -7.35
C TYR A 130 -13.92 -7.82 -8.68
N LEU A 131 -14.72 -8.87 -8.88
CA LEU A 131 -15.36 -9.18 -10.17
C LEU A 131 -16.75 -8.57 -10.34
N LYS A 132 -17.44 -8.21 -9.25
CA LYS A 132 -18.85 -7.81 -9.28
C LYS A 132 -19.14 -6.42 -9.84
N SER A 133 -18.17 -5.52 -9.83
CA SER A 133 -18.42 -4.09 -10.08
C SER A 133 -17.82 -3.56 -11.37
N ASN A 134 -17.14 -4.39 -12.15
CA ASN A 134 -16.36 -3.93 -13.31
C ASN A 134 -15.28 -2.88 -12.95
N ASP A 135 -14.92 -2.81 -11.64
CA ASP A 135 -13.98 -1.81 -11.11
C ASP A 135 -12.52 -2.29 -11.20
N SER A 136 -12.30 -3.53 -11.59
CA SER A 136 -10.97 -4.14 -11.56
C SER A 136 -10.75 -5.03 -12.77
N GLU A 137 -9.58 -4.93 -13.38
CA GLU A 137 -9.18 -5.68 -14.56
C GLU A 137 -7.74 -6.22 -14.40
N VAL A 138 -7.49 -7.39 -14.98
CA VAL A 138 -6.15 -7.97 -15.08
C VAL A 138 -5.70 -7.95 -16.53
N ILE A 139 -4.56 -7.30 -16.78
CA ILE A 139 -3.93 -7.22 -18.09
C ILE A 139 -2.67 -8.10 -18.07
N TYR A 140 -2.62 -9.10 -18.94
CA TYR A 140 -1.44 -9.94 -19.13
C TYR A 140 -0.50 -9.33 -20.15
N LEU A 141 0.75 -9.07 -19.72
CA LEU A 141 1.81 -8.67 -20.63
C LEU A 141 2.48 -9.92 -21.18
N THR A 142 2.35 -10.16 -22.49
CA THR A 142 3.07 -11.22 -23.21
C THR A 142 4.23 -10.59 -23.95
N THR A 143 5.43 -11.20 -23.83
CA THR A 143 6.60 -10.87 -24.66
C THR A 143 6.50 -11.53 -26.02
#